data_1112a47a25e8331ce1170c568c7cf7ef
#
_entry.id   1112a47a25e8331ce1170c568c7cf7ef
#
_cell.length_a   1.000
_cell.length_b   1.000
_cell.length_c   1.000
_cell.angle_alpha   90.00
_cell.angle_beta   90.00
_cell.angle_gamma   90.00
#
_symmetry.space_group_name_H-M   'P 1'
#
loop_
_entity.id
_entity.type
_entity.pdbx_description
1 polymer ?
#
loop_
_entity_poly.entity_id
_entity_poly.type
_entity_poly.pdbx_seq_one_letter_code
_entity_poly.pdbx_strand_id
1 'polypeptide(L)'
;MTRLHPPPTVLDIAQRLESAGFEAWCVGGAVRDALLGETHLDWDLATSATPDEVRRVFGPRRTIPVGIDFGTVGVLDRIGTMHEVTTFRRDVKTDGRHAVVEFGVSLDDDLARRDFTINAIAYSPKREELRDPFGGQRDLEAKVVRAVGDPDARMREDRLRALRGIRFAARFGFTIDPATRRAMDASAPHLGRLSPERVKQELDKTFDQVCRPSAALTIWQQSGAFTSLIPPLADLSERALSVPDFTAQPGVERRPARRAIRYAALLASLGAGRAEAVLVGLRASKHEIRAVTELVAAWQSNGAVIGTAISDAGGPSEASVRRWVAGVSRLAVGPFMRLAAAMWSADRATNRPAPAPSAVRRLYRRMLATSLRDPIDLGGLAVDGDDLRRAGIPAGPGLGKILQSLLAAVIEDPARNTPDWLLREAARLHGDATPR
;
A
#
# COMPACT_ATOMS: atom_id res chain seq x y z
N MET A 1 14.80 -33.93 7.89
CA MET A 1 14.82 -32.59 8.59
C MET A 1 14.95 -31.53 7.51
N THR A 2 14.10 -30.55 7.51
CA THR A 2 14.11 -29.45 6.52
C THR A 2 15.28 -28.51 6.84
N ARG A 3 16.32 -28.55 6.00
CA ARG A 3 17.45 -27.64 6.11
C ARG A 3 17.10 -26.32 5.45
N LEU A 4 17.19 -25.23 6.19
CA LEU A 4 17.03 -23.87 5.66
C LEU A 4 18.41 -23.30 5.27
N HIS A 5 18.42 -22.35 4.36
CA HIS A 5 19.65 -21.75 3.83
C HIS A 5 19.67 -20.23 4.05
N PRO A 6 19.92 -19.76 5.30
CA PRO A 6 20.13 -18.34 5.54
C PRO A 6 21.34 -17.82 4.74
N PRO A 7 21.35 -16.53 4.34
CA PRO A 7 22.49 -15.93 3.66
C PRO A 7 23.78 -16.03 4.48
N PRO A 8 24.96 -16.09 3.84
CA PRO A 8 26.27 -16.15 4.54
C PRO A 8 26.46 -15.02 5.55
N THR A 9 25.90 -13.84 5.31
CA THR A 9 25.94 -12.69 6.22
C THR A 9 25.19 -12.95 7.51
N VAL A 10 24.03 -13.59 7.46
CA VAL A 10 23.22 -14.00 8.62
C VAL A 10 23.95 -15.11 9.40
N LEU A 11 24.57 -16.07 8.67
CA LEU A 11 25.39 -17.12 9.28
C LEU A 11 26.60 -16.54 10.04
N ASP A 12 27.32 -15.50 9.49
CA ASP A 12 28.43 -14.82 10.16
C ASP A 12 27.97 -14.16 11.47
N ILE A 13 26.79 -13.51 11.46
CA ILE A 13 26.23 -12.88 12.66
C ILE A 13 25.90 -13.93 13.72
N ALA A 14 25.18 -14.99 13.35
CA ALA A 14 24.82 -16.07 14.29
C ALA A 14 26.09 -16.73 14.86
N GLN A 15 27.07 -17.07 14.04
CA GLN A 15 28.31 -17.69 14.47
C GLN A 15 29.11 -16.83 15.46
N ARG A 16 29.14 -15.50 15.27
CA ARG A 16 29.84 -14.58 16.19
C ARG A 16 29.17 -14.54 17.56
N LEU A 17 27.83 -14.49 17.60
CA LEU A 17 27.08 -14.55 18.85
C LEU A 17 27.35 -15.87 19.60
N GLU A 18 27.32 -16.97 18.87
CA GLU A 18 27.58 -18.30 19.46
C GLU A 18 29.03 -18.50 19.90
N SER A 19 30.00 -17.91 19.17
CA SER A 19 31.41 -17.93 19.58
C SER A 19 31.67 -17.09 20.82
N ALA A 20 30.80 -16.09 21.09
CA ALA A 20 30.82 -15.29 22.33
C ALA A 20 30.03 -15.94 23.48
N GLY A 21 29.50 -17.15 23.29
CA GLY A 21 28.78 -17.93 24.32
C GLY A 21 27.26 -17.68 24.37
N PHE A 22 26.69 -16.99 23.39
CA PHE A 22 25.25 -16.71 23.34
C PHE A 22 24.54 -17.65 22.37
N GLU A 23 23.25 -17.90 22.63
CA GLU A 23 22.40 -18.54 21.63
C GLU A 23 22.05 -17.58 20.50
N ALA A 24 21.95 -18.10 19.27
CA ALA A 24 21.49 -17.36 18.09
C ALA A 24 20.58 -18.22 17.23
N TRP A 25 19.40 -17.69 16.93
CA TRP A 25 18.35 -18.35 16.17
C TRP A 25 17.78 -17.41 15.12
N CYS A 26 17.61 -17.90 13.89
CA CYS A 26 16.77 -17.23 12.90
C CYS A 26 15.30 -17.40 13.32
N VAL A 27 14.48 -16.35 13.22
CA VAL A 27 13.12 -16.36 13.76
C VAL A 27 12.11 -15.63 12.87
N GLY A 28 10.84 -15.91 13.10
CA GLY A 28 9.73 -15.10 12.59
C GLY A 28 9.45 -15.28 11.10
N GLY A 29 9.24 -14.15 10.42
CA GLY A 29 8.78 -14.13 9.03
C GLY A 29 9.68 -14.87 8.05
N ALA A 30 10.99 -14.74 8.18
CA ALA A 30 11.94 -15.37 7.28
C ALA A 30 11.95 -16.90 7.38
N VAL A 31 11.86 -17.45 8.60
CA VAL A 31 11.79 -18.90 8.81
C VAL A 31 10.51 -19.47 8.18
N ARG A 32 9.36 -18.83 8.45
CA ARG A 32 8.08 -19.18 7.84
C ARG A 32 8.15 -19.13 6.30
N ASP A 33 8.62 -18.01 5.74
CA ASP A 33 8.63 -17.79 4.30
C ASP A 33 9.62 -18.74 3.62
N ALA A 34 10.76 -19.07 4.26
CA ALA A 34 11.70 -20.10 3.81
C ALA A 34 11.06 -21.51 3.79
N LEU A 35 10.27 -21.85 4.83
CA LEU A 35 9.52 -23.11 4.88
C LEU A 35 8.44 -23.19 3.78
N LEU A 36 7.94 -22.03 3.32
CA LEU A 36 7.01 -21.93 2.18
C LEU A 36 7.71 -21.89 0.82
N GLY A 37 9.06 -21.93 0.77
CA GLY A 37 9.83 -21.92 -0.47
C GLY A 37 10.09 -20.52 -1.06
N GLU A 38 9.88 -19.45 -0.31
CA GLU A 38 10.21 -18.08 -0.73
C GLU A 38 11.74 -17.86 -0.70
N THR A 39 12.25 -17.04 -1.61
CA THR A 39 13.71 -16.88 -1.82
C THR A 39 14.28 -15.53 -1.38
N HIS A 40 13.46 -14.48 -1.31
CA HIS A 40 13.92 -13.13 -0.93
C HIS A 40 13.43 -12.80 0.48
N LEU A 41 14.24 -13.15 1.48
CA LEU A 41 13.85 -13.14 2.88
C LEU A 41 14.67 -12.13 3.67
N ASP A 42 13.98 -11.38 4.53
CA ASP A 42 14.58 -10.52 5.54
C ASP A 42 14.74 -11.33 6.84
N TRP A 43 15.96 -11.76 7.12
CA TRP A 43 16.27 -12.68 8.20
C TRP A 43 16.52 -11.92 9.51
N ASP A 44 15.60 -12.06 10.45
CA ASP A 44 15.75 -11.60 11.82
C ASP A 44 16.40 -12.69 12.69
N LEU A 45 17.24 -12.27 13.65
CA LEU A 45 17.83 -13.16 14.64
C LEU A 45 17.27 -12.86 16.04
N ALA A 46 17.07 -13.91 16.81
CA ALA A 46 16.83 -13.83 18.25
C ALA A 46 18.04 -14.44 18.99
N THR A 47 18.43 -13.85 20.12
CA THR A 47 19.62 -14.24 20.89
C THR A 47 19.41 -14.16 22.39
N SER A 48 20.17 -14.97 23.17
CA SER A 48 20.25 -14.82 24.61
C SER A 48 21.08 -13.60 25.04
N ALA A 49 21.88 -12.99 24.13
CA ALA A 49 22.66 -11.80 24.43
C ALA A 49 21.76 -10.58 24.63
N THR A 50 22.03 -9.79 25.68
CA THR A 50 21.42 -8.47 25.90
C THR A 50 21.87 -7.47 24.83
N PRO A 51 21.15 -6.33 24.62
CA PRO A 51 21.57 -5.31 23.66
C PRO A 51 23.01 -4.83 23.84
N ASP A 52 23.45 -4.66 25.07
CA ASP A 52 24.83 -4.23 25.35
C ASP A 52 25.87 -5.32 25.02
N GLU A 53 25.52 -6.58 25.23
CA GLU A 53 26.37 -7.70 24.83
C GLU A 53 26.44 -7.84 23.31
N VAL A 54 25.35 -7.70 22.58
CA VAL A 54 25.35 -7.62 21.11
C VAL A 54 26.26 -6.48 20.63
N ARG A 55 26.14 -5.29 21.23
CA ARG A 55 27.00 -4.14 20.89
C ARG A 55 28.48 -4.40 21.24
N ARG A 56 28.77 -5.17 22.28
CA ARG A 56 30.14 -5.58 22.64
C ARG A 56 30.73 -6.56 21.64
N VAL A 57 29.94 -7.53 21.17
CA VAL A 57 30.37 -8.54 20.17
C VAL A 57 30.66 -7.91 18.80
N PHE A 58 29.83 -6.99 18.34
CA PHE A 58 29.95 -6.41 16.98
C PHE A 58 30.66 -5.06 16.94
N GLY A 59 30.76 -4.36 18.07
CA GLY A 59 31.36 -3.03 18.22
C GLY A 59 30.45 -1.89 17.75
N PRO A 60 30.73 -0.64 18.20
CA PRO A 60 29.85 0.51 17.99
C PRO A 60 29.70 0.92 16.52
N ARG A 61 30.71 0.61 15.67
CA ARG A 61 30.64 0.95 14.24
C ARG A 61 29.72 0.02 13.43
N ARG A 62 29.40 -1.15 13.95
CA ARG A 62 28.55 -2.15 13.28
C ARG A 62 27.20 -2.33 13.95
N THR A 63 26.86 -1.52 14.95
CA THR A 63 25.60 -1.62 15.67
C THR A 63 24.81 -0.32 15.61
N ILE A 64 23.54 -0.41 15.34
CA ILE A 64 22.59 0.71 15.27
C ILE A 64 21.48 0.47 16.31
N PRO A 65 21.17 1.45 17.17
CA PRO A 65 20.08 1.35 18.14
C PRO A 65 18.71 1.47 17.43
N VAL A 66 18.11 0.35 17.05
CA VAL A 66 16.82 0.33 16.33
C VAL A 66 15.63 0.27 17.29
N GLY A 67 15.80 -0.34 18.47
CA GLY A 67 14.74 -0.52 19.46
C GLY A 67 15.32 -1.11 20.74
N ILE A 68 16.31 -0.47 21.32
CA ILE A 68 17.03 -0.98 22.51
C ILE A 68 16.09 -1.24 23.67
N ASP A 69 15.11 -0.36 23.91
CA ASP A 69 14.12 -0.51 24.98
C ASP A 69 13.28 -1.80 24.83
N PHE A 70 13.22 -2.32 23.62
CA PHE A 70 12.56 -3.58 23.28
C PHE A 70 13.54 -4.72 22.98
N GLY A 71 14.83 -4.52 23.28
CA GLY A 71 15.86 -5.54 23.11
C GLY A 71 16.38 -5.72 21.69
N THR A 72 16.06 -4.83 20.74
CA THR A 72 16.50 -4.96 19.34
C THR A 72 17.68 -4.05 19.01
N VAL A 73 18.71 -4.64 18.42
CA VAL A 73 19.90 -3.96 17.89
C VAL A 73 20.02 -4.30 16.40
N GLY A 74 20.15 -3.29 15.55
CA GLY A 74 20.53 -3.47 14.16
C GLY A 74 22.02 -3.79 14.06
N VAL A 75 22.39 -4.90 13.44
CA VAL A 75 23.77 -5.29 13.17
C VAL A 75 24.05 -5.13 11.69
N LEU A 76 25.04 -4.32 11.34
CA LEU A 76 25.52 -4.16 9.96
C LEU A 76 26.42 -5.35 9.58
N ASP A 77 26.10 -5.99 8.47
CA ASP A 77 26.98 -6.99 7.87
C ASP A 77 28.19 -6.35 7.17
N ARG A 78 29.02 -7.15 6.47
CA ARG A 78 30.23 -6.67 5.83
C ARG A 78 29.98 -5.78 4.61
N ILE A 79 28.78 -5.83 4.04
CA ILE A 79 28.38 -5.04 2.86
C ILE A 79 27.47 -3.87 3.25
N GLY A 80 27.23 -3.66 4.57
CA GLY A 80 26.42 -2.55 5.08
C GLY A 80 24.92 -2.82 5.15
N THR A 81 24.47 -4.06 4.92
CA THR A 81 23.07 -4.43 5.15
C THR A 81 22.81 -4.59 6.64
N MET A 82 21.72 -4.03 7.11
CA MET A 82 21.30 -4.12 8.51
C MET A 82 20.44 -5.37 8.73
N HIS A 83 20.78 -6.13 9.77
CA HIS A 83 20.01 -7.27 10.26
C HIS A 83 19.53 -6.99 11.68
N GLU A 84 18.28 -7.25 11.98
CA GLU A 84 17.74 -7.10 13.33
C GLU A 84 18.15 -8.28 14.21
N VAL A 85 18.77 -7.99 15.36
CA VAL A 85 19.14 -8.96 16.40
C VAL A 85 18.38 -8.58 17.65
N THR A 86 17.46 -9.44 18.08
CA THR A 86 16.56 -9.18 19.22
C THR A 86 16.91 -10.13 20.37
N THR A 87 17.11 -9.58 21.58
CA THR A 87 17.27 -10.36 22.81
C THR A 87 15.99 -11.15 23.12
N PHE A 88 16.13 -12.41 23.54
CA PHE A 88 14.99 -13.20 24.04
C PHE A 88 14.28 -12.43 25.16
N ARG A 89 12.96 -12.30 25.02
CA ARG A 89 12.18 -11.51 25.97
C ARG A 89 10.80 -12.10 26.18
N ARG A 90 10.25 -11.78 27.35
CA ARG A 90 8.86 -12.03 27.70
C ARG A 90 8.16 -10.69 27.93
N ASP A 91 6.93 -10.55 27.45
CA ASP A 91 6.11 -9.38 27.71
C ASP A 91 5.44 -9.55 29.10
N VAL A 92 5.88 -8.75 30.09
CA VAL A 92 5.37 -8.83 31.48
C VAL A 92 4.06 -8.07 31.62
N LYS A 93 3.96 -6.91 30.95
CA LYS A 93 2.77 -6.08 30.94
C LYS A 93 2.69 -5.35 29.61
N THR A 94 1.54 -5.42 28.94
CA THR A 94 1.34 -4.71 27.68
C THR A 94 -0.04 -4.05 27.68
N ASP A 95 -0.10 -2.84 27.13
CA ASP A 95 -1.33 -2.11 26.84
C ASP A 95 -1.62 -2.07 25.32
N GLY A 96 -0.89 -2.91 24.55
CA GLY A 96 -0.93 -2.97 23.10
C GLY A 96 -0.05 -1.92 22.41
N ARG A 97 0.47 -0.92 23.14
CA ARG A 97 1.37 0.12 22.60
C ARG A 97 2.74 0.11 23.29
N HIS A 98 2.73 -0.11 24.60
CA HIS A 98 3.93 -0.19 25.43
C HIS A 98 3.96 -1.56 26.10
N ALA A 99 5.07 -2.25 25.97
CA ALA A 99 5.31 -3.50 26.66
C ALA A 99 6.47 -3.28 27.64
N VAL A 100 6.26 -3.64 28.92
CA VAL A 100 7.36 -3.86 29.84
C VAL A 100 7.89 -5.25 29.53
N VAL A 101 9.14 -5.31 29.10
CA VAL A 101 9.79 -6.55 28.68
C VAL A 101 10.77 -7.03 29.74
N GLU A 102 10.85 -8.33 29.91
CA GLU A 102 11.84 -9.02 30.76
C GLU A 102 12.80 -9.76 29.83
N PHE A 103 14.09 -9.50 30.00
CA PHE A 103 15.17 -10.19 29.29
C PHE A 103 15.72 -11.37 30.12
N GLY A 104 16.55 -12.21 29.51
CA GLY A 104 17.15 -13.36 30.19
C GLY A 104 16.21 -14.57 30.28
N VAL A 105 15.17 -14.58 29.47
CA VAL A 105 14.24 -15.71 29.32
C VAL A 105 14.73 -16.71 28.27
N SER A 106 14.06 -17.85 28.16
CA SER A 106 14.37 -18.88 27.17
C SER A 106 13.88 -18.50 25.76
N LEU A 107 14.39 -19.18 24.73
CA LEU A 107 13.86 -19.10 23.36
C LEU A 107 12.36 -19.44 23.32
N ASP A 108 11.94 -20.46 24.08
CA ASP A 108 10.52 -20.88 24.11
C ASP A 108 9.60 -19.78 24.66
N ASP A 109 10.07 -19.02 25.66
CA ASP A 109 9.34 -17.85 26.17
C ASP A 109 9.22 -16.75 25.10
N ASP A 110 10.29 -16.50 24.32
CA ASP A 110 10.25 -15.54 23.21
C ASP A 110 9.30 -16.01 22.08
N LEU A 111 9.26 -17.30 21.78
CA LEU A 111 8.33 -17.85 20.81
C LEU A 111 6.88 -17.82 21.34
N ALA A 112 6.66 -18.04 22.66
CA ALA A 112 5.34 -18.03 23.28
C ALA A 112 4.62 -16.69 23.23
N ARG A 113 5.34 -15.55 23.20
CA ARG A 113 4.74 -14.21 23.10
C ARG A 113 4.36 -13.82 21.69
N ARG A 114 4.71 -14.57 20.65
CA ARG A 114 4.44 -14.26 19.25
C ARG A 114 2.94 -14.36 18.94
N ASP A 115 2.55 -13.78 17.80
CA ASP A 115 1.14 -13.68 17.41
C ASP A 115 0.54 -15.02 16.96
N PHE A 116 1.20 -15.71 16.02
CA PHE A 116 0.69 -16.93 15.39
C PHE A 116 1.74 -18.03 15.37
N THR A 117 1.29 -19.28 15.43
CA THR A 117 2.15 -20.49 15.44
C THR A 117 3.12 -20.49 14.26
N ILE A 118 2.64 -20.12 13.07
CA ILE A 118 3.45 -20.03 11.83
C ILE A 118 4.59 -18.98 11.92
N ASN A 119 4.55 -18.06 12.88
CA ASN A 119 5.59 -17.07 13.15
C ASN A 119 6.41 -17.42 14.40
N ALA A 120 6.03 -18.47 15.12
CA ALA A 120 6.66 -18.95 16.36
C ALA A 120 7.54 -20.16 16.13
N ILE A 121 8.23 -20.21 14.98
CA ILE A 121 9.21 -21.19 14.59
C ILE A 121 10.58 -20.52 14.57
N ALA A 122 11.60 -21.17 15.14
CA ALA A 122 12.98 -20.73 15.10
C ALA A 122 13.86 -21.76 14.38
N TYR A 123 14.94 -21.32 13.75
CA TYR A 123 15.93 -22.16 13.10
C TYR A 123 17.33 -21.83 13.61
N SER A 124 18.04 -22.86 14.12
CA SER A 124 19.45 -22.73 14.50
C SER A 124 20.35 -23.01 13.30
N PRO A 125 21.07 -22.00 12.76
CA PRO A 125 22.00 -22.24 11.66
C PRO A 125 23.13 -23.21 12.01
N LYS A 126 23.60 -23.18 13.26
CA LYS A 126 24.70 -24.03 13.75
C LYS A 126 24.32 -25.48 13.90
N ARG A 127 23.14 -25.74 14.48
CA ARG A 127 22.63 -27.09 14.73
C ARG A 127 21.85 -27.66 13.55
N GLU A 128 21.52 -26.81 12.58
CA GLU A 128 20.68 -27.13 11.42
C GLU A 128 19.32 -27.71 11.84
N GLU A 129 18.76 -27.23 12.94
CA GLU A 129 17.53 -27.72 13.53
C GLU A 129 16.46 -26.64 13.67
N LEU A 130 15.19 -27.06 13.61
CA LEU A 130 14.02 -26.22 13.89
C LEU A 130 13.56 -26.40 15.33
N ARG A 131 13.24 -25.28 15.99
CA ARG A 131 12.53 -25.25 17.27
C ARG A 131 11.10 -24.77 17.02
N ASP A 132 10.13 -25.63 17.26
CA ASP A 132 8.71 -25.39 16.97
C ASP A 132 7.82 -25.91 18.12
N PRO A 133 7.81 -25.24 19.27
CA PRO A 133 7.06 -25.72 20.44
C PRO A 133 5.53 -25.57 20.29
N PHE A 134 5.07 -24.80 19.30
CA PHE A 134 3.64 -24.50 19.10
C PHE A 134 3.04 -25.15 17.86
N GLY A 135 3.77 -25.98 17.13
CA GLY A 135 3.29 -26.74 15.97
C GLY A 135 3.06 -25.86 14.73
N GLY A 136 3.87 -24.82 14.58
CA GLY A 136 3.78 -23.90 13.42
C GLY A 136 4.04 -24.60 12.09
N GLN A 137 4.95 -25.58 12.02
CA GLN A 137 5.18 -26.37 10.80
C GLN A 137 3.91 -27.13 10.36
N ARG A 138 3.24 -27.77 11.32
CA ARG A 138 1.97 -28.46 11.08
C ARG A 138 0.88 -27.50 10.58
N ASP A 139 0.80 -26.30 11.18
CA ASP A 139 -0.17 -25.28 10.75
C ASP A 139 0.19 -24.69 9.36
N LEU A 140 1.48 -24.58 8.99
CA LEU A 140 1.91 -24.24 7.63
C LEU A 140 1.47 -25.29 6.61
N GLU A 141 1.69 -26.57 6.90
CA GLU A 141 1.26 -27.68 6.05
C GLU A 141 -0.26 -27.75 5.90
N ALA A 142 -0.98 -27.54 7.01
CA ALA A 142 -2.44 -27.49 7.05
C ALA A 142 -3.03 -26.20 6.46
N LYS A 143 -2.18 -25.20 6.15
CA LYS A 143 -2.58 -23.85 5.68
C LYS A 143 -3.53 -23.16 6.65
N VAL A 144 -3.16 -23.11 7.92
CA VAL A 144 -3.96 -22.53 9.01
C VAL A 144 -3.20 -21.39 9.69
N VAL A 145 -3.87 -20.29 9.95
CA VAL A 145 -3.43 -19.21 10.83
C VAL A 145 -4.03 -19.44 12.21
N ARG A 146 -3.20 -19.82 13.18
CA ARG A 146 -3.58 -20.11 14.57
C ARG A 146 -2.81 -19.23 15.53
N ALA A 147 -3.47 -18.63 16.51
CA ALA A 147 -2.82 -17.89 17.58
C ALA A 147 -1.96 -18.81 18.47
N VAL A 148 -0.85 -18.28 18.98
CA VAL A 148 -0.02 -19.02 19.94
C VAL A 148 -0.74 -19.06 21.30
N GLY A 149 -0.89 -20.24 21.89
CA GLY A 149 -1.51 -20.42 23.19
C GLY A 149 -3.00 -20.08 23.21
N ASP A 150 -3.43 -19.26 24.19
CA ASP A 150 -4.83 -18.82 24.32
C ASP A 150 -5.13 -17.67 23.34
N PRO A 151 -6.03 -17.85 22.33
CA PRO A 151 -6.35 -16.82 21.35
C PRO A 151 -6.93 -15.54 21.98
N ASP A 152 -7.78 -15.65 23.01
CA ASP A 152 -8.40 -14.50 23.66
C ASP A 152 -7.37 -13.66 24.40
N ALA A 153 -6.43 -14.30 25.10
CA ALA A 153 -5.32 -13.63 25.74
C ALA A 153 -4.45 -12.91 24.69
N ARG A 154 -4.10 -13.58 23.61
CA ARG A 154 -3.28 -12.99 22.52
C ARG A 154 -3.92 -11.75 21.91
N MET A 155 -5.24 -11.76 21.67
CA MET A 155 -5.95 -10.59 21.13
C MET A 155 -6.11 -9.48 22.17
N ARG A 156 -6.19 -9.79 23.48
CA ARG A 156 -6.21 -8.77 24.54
C ARG A 156 -4.89 -8.06 24.72
N GLU A 157 -3.77 -8.77 24.59
CA GLU A 157 -2.42 -8.20 24.71
C GLU A 157 -2.13 -7.18 23.62
N ASP A 158 -2.47 -7.48 22.37
CA ASP A 158 -2.33 -6.56 21.23
C ASP A 158 -3.44 -6.80 20.21
N ARG A 159 -4.39 -5.86 20.19
CA ARG A 159 -5.54 -5.91 19.24
C ARG A 159 -5.11 -5.90 17.78
N LEU A 160 -3.92 -5.38 17.45
CA LEU A 160 -3.41 -5.38 16.08
C LEU A 160 -3.22 -6.80 15.54
N ARG A 161 -3.03 -7.80 16.41
CA ARG A 161 -2.90 -9.21 16.00
C ARG A 161 -4.12 -9.69 15.22
N ALA A 162 -5.34 -9.18 15.52
CA ALA A 162 -6.53 -9.49 14.72
C ALA A 162 -6.36 -9.08 13.25
N LEU A 163 -5.92 -7.85 13.00
CA LEU A 163 -5.70 -7.34 11.64
C LEU A 163 -4.55 -8.07 10.94
N ARG A 164 -3.48 -8.39 11.68
CA ARG A 164 -2.35 -9.19 11.19
C ARG A 164 -2.78 -10.60 10.76
N GLY A 165 -3.63 -11.26 11.57
CA GLY A 165 -4.17 -12.59 11.26
C GLY A 165 -4.97 -12.58 9.96
N ILE A 166 -5.83 -11.58 9.76
CA ILE A 166 -6.57 -11.39 8.51
C ILE A 166 -5.61 -11.25 7.33
N ARG A 167 -4.58 -10.41 7.46
CA ARG A 167 -3.59 -10.20 6.40
C ARG A 167 -2.81 -11.49 6.09
N PHE A 168 -2.36 -12.24 7.09
CA PHE A 168 -1.64 -13.49 6.85
C PHE A 168 -2.54 -14.53 6.17
N ALA A 169 -3.79 -14.70 6.62
CA ALA A 169 -4.73 -15.58 5.97
C ALA A 169 -4.92 -15.23 4.48
N ALA A 170 -5.14 -13.94 4.18
CA ALA A 170 -5.30 -13.48 2.81
C ALA A 170 -4.01 -13.54 1.97
N ARG A 171 -2.83 -13.26 2.58
CA ARG A 171 -1.53 -13.30 1.88
C ARG A 171 -1.18 -14.70 1.42
N PHE A 172 -1.37 -15.69 2.29
CA PHE A 172 -0.96 -17.07 2.02
C PHE A 172 -2.11 -17.94 1.47
N GLY A 173 -3.35 -17.42 1.44
CA GLY A 173 -4.52 -18.23 1.10
C GLY A 173 -4.84 -19.27 2.17
N PHE A 174 -4.54 -18.98 3.44
CA PHE A 174 -4.76 -19.86 4.58
C PHE A 174 -6.12 -19.62 5.21
N THR A 175 -6.68 -20.64 5.85
CA THR A 175 -7.86 -20.51 6.73
C THR A 175 -7.44 -20.00 8.09
N ILE A 176 -8.37 -19.34 8.80
CA ILE A 176 -8.14 -18.95 10.20
C ILE A 176 -8.72 -20.04 11.10
N ASP A 177 -7.95 -20.49 12.08
CA ASP A 177 -8.42 -21.45 13.10
C ASP A 177 -9.70 -20.95 13.78
N PRO A 178 -10.71 -21.81 13.98
CA PRO A 178 -12.02 -21.35 14.49
C PRO A 178 -11.97 -20.66 15.86
N ALA A 179 -11.09 -21.09 16.78
CA ALA A 179 -10.93 -20.44 18.10
C ALA A 179 -10.26 -19.06 17.93
N THR A 180 -9.23 -19.01 17.10
CA THR A 180 -8.55 -17.76 16.73
C THR A 180 -9.52 -16.79 16.06
N ARG A 181 -10.37 -17.25 15.14
CA ARG A 181 -11.37 -16.43 14.47
C ARG A 181 -12.38 -15.83 15.47
N ARG A 182 -12.90 -16.63 16.40
CA ARG A 182 -13.81 -16.13 17.45
C ARG A 182 -13.16 -15.04 18.31
N ALA A 183 -11.90 -15.24 18.71
CA ALA A 183 -11.16 -14.25 19.48
C ALA A 183 -10.91 -12.94 18.71
N MET A 184 -10.66 -13.03 17.39
CA MET A 184 -10.53 -11.88 16.52
C MET A 184 -11.85 -11.10 16.38
N ASP A 185 -12.97 -11.81 16.17
CA ASP A 185 -14.30 -11.19 16.07
C ASP A 185 -14.70 -10.54 17.40
N ALA A 186 -14.45 -11.19 18.55
CA ALA A 186 -14.64 -10.62 19.88
C ALA A 186 -13.74 -9.40 20.17
N SER A 187 -12.60 -9.29 19.47
CA SER A 187 -11.69 -8.15 19.58
C SER A 187 -12.17 -6.92 18.81
N ALA A 188 -13.03 -7.10 17.79
CA ALA A 188 -13.42 -6.05 16.84
C ALA A 188 -14.00 -4.77 17.52
N PRO A 189 -14.91 -4.84 18.53
CA PRO A 189 -15.42 -3.64 19.19
C PRO A 189 -14.34 -2.82 19.93
N HIS A 190 -13.19 -3.42 20.19
CA HIS A 190 -12.10 -2.81 20.92
C HIS A 190 -10.96 -2.30 20.04
N LEU A 191 -11.06 -2.48 18.71
CA LEU A 191 -10.02 -2.06 17.75
C LEU A 191 -9.83 -0.55 17.71
N GLY A 192 -10.83 0.25 18.08
CA GLY A 192 -10.73 1.72 18.15
C GLY A 192 -9.66 2.23 19.15
N ARG A 193 -9.07 1.36 19.97
CA ARG A 193 -7.90 1.69 20.82
C ARG A 193 -6.57 1.67 20.08
N LEU A 194 -6.53 1.10 18.88
CA LEU A 194 -5.33 1.11 18.04
C LEU A 194 -5.04 2.51 17.52
N SER A 195 -3.76 2.87 17.44
CA SER A 195 -3.40 4.11 16.78
C SER A 195 -3.70 4.04 15.27
N PRO A 196 -4.18 5.12 14.66
CA PRO A 196 -4.48 5.15 13.22
C PRO A 196 -3.28 4.76 12.35
N GLU A 197 -2.07 5.10 12.78
CA GLU A 197 -0.83 4.76 12.07
C GLU A 197 -0.60 3.25 12.00
N ARG A 198 -0.87 2.52 13.10
CA ARG A 198 -0.74 1.04 13.13
C ARG A 198 -1.80 0.39 12.24
N VAL A 199 -3.02 0.91 12.27
CA VAL A 199 -4.12 0.45 11.38
C VAL A 199 -3.75 0.68 9.92
N LYS A 200 -3.27 1.89 9.59
CA LYS A 200 -2.79 2.23 8.24
C LYS A 200 -1.67 1.29 7.79
N GLN A 201 -0.68 1.03 8.65
CA GLN A 201 0.43 0.13 8.32
C GLN A 201 -0.04 -1.29 7.97
N GLU A 202 -1.04 -1.84 8.66
CA GLU A 202 -1.57 -3.16 8.33
C GLU A 202 -2.38 -3.14 7.02
N LEU A 203 -3.12 -2.06 6.75
CA LEU A 203 -3.81 -1.88 5.46
C LEU A 203 -2.80 -1.68 4.31
N ASP A 204 -1.73 -0.91 4.53
CA ASP A 204 -0.63 -0.73 3.58
C ASP A 204 0.03 -2.08 3.24
N LYS A 205 0.37 -2.87 4.27
CA LYS A 205 0.92 -4.22 4.09
C LYS A 205 -0.05 -5.15 3.36
N THR A 206 -1.35 -5.02 3.62
CA THR A 206 -2.38 -5.77 2.89
C THR A 206 -2.33 -5.42 1.40
N PHE A 207 -2.29 -4.13 1.07
CA PHE A 207 -2.18 -3.70 -0.32
C PHE A 207 -0.84 -4.03 -0.98
N ASP A 208 0.26 -4.09 -0.23
CA ASP A 208 1.57 -4.40 -0.80
C ASP A 208 1.83 -5.91 -0.96
N GLN A 209 1.25 -6.75 -0.10
CA GLN A 209 1.61 -8.16 0.01
C GLN A 209 0.52 -9.13 -0.46
N VAL A 210 -0.76 -8.70 -0.46
CA VAL A 210 -1.87 -9.60 -0.80
C VAL A 210 -2.22 -9.47 -2.29
N CYS A 211 -2.23 -10.60 -3.01
CA CYS A 211 -2.57 -10.64 -4.43
C CYS A 211 -4.02 -10.21 -4.67
N ARG A 212 -4.94 -10.71 -3.85
CA ARG A 212 -6.37 -10.39 -3.87
C ARG A 212 -6.79 -9.72 -2.56
N PRO A 213 -6.61 -8.38 -2.44
CA PRO A 213 -6.94 -7.65 -1.22
C PRO A 213 -8.36 -7.84 -0.73
N SER A 214 -9.31 -8.11 -1.65
CA SER A 214 -10.72 -8.37 -1.29
C SER A 214 -10.86 -9.49 -0.25
N ALA A 215 -10.01 -10.50 -0.29
CA ALA A 215 -10.03 -11.59 0.69
C ALA A 215 -9.82 -11.08 2.13
N ALA A 216 -8.91 -10.12 2.33
CA ALA A 216 -8.72 -9.47 3.62
C ALA A 216 -9.83 -8.47 3.93
N LEU A 217 -10.19 -7.60 2.96
CA LEU A 217 -11.16 -6.53 3.13
C LEU A 217 -12.55 -7.08 3.50
N THR A 218 -12.95 -8.21 2.92
CA THR A 218 -14.19 -8.92 3.27
C THR A 218 -14.17 -9.40 4.73
N ILE A 219 -13.03 -9.94 5.20
CA ILE A 219 -12.92 -10.36 6.61
C ILE A 219 -12.95 -9.13 7.53
N TRP A 220 -12.31 -8.00 7.17
CA TRP A 220 -12.41 -6.75 7.92
C TRP A 220 -13.87 -6.29 8.06
N GLN A 221 -14.64 -6.39 7.00
CA GLN A 221 -16.07 -6.04 7.02
C GLN A 221 -16.87 -7.01 7.90
N GLN A 222 -16.74 -8.31 7.68
CA GLN A 222 -17.48 -9.34 8.38
C GLN A 222 -17.21 -9.40 9.88
N SER A 223 -15.95 -9.12 10.29
CA SER A 223 -15.56 -9.08 11.71
C SER A 223 -15.97 -7.79 12.42
N GLY A 224 -16.50 -6.79 11.71
CA GLY A 224 -16.80 -5.47 12.28
C GLY A 224 -15.58 -4.55 12.45
N ALA A 225 -14.41 -4.94 11.92
CA ALA A 225 -13.21 -4.11 12.00
C ALA A 225 -13.39 -2.77 11.29
N PHE A 226 -14.04 -2.73 10.13
CA PHE A 226 -14.34 -1.46 9.46
C PHE A 226 -15.26 -0.57 10.28
N THR A 227 -16.31 -1.13 10.88
CA THR A 227 -17.24 -0.38 11.76
C THR A 227 -16.50 0.34 12.88
N SER A 228 -15.52 -0.33 13.48
CA SER A 228 -14.74 0.21 14.61
C SER A 228 -13.62 1.18 14.20
N LEU A 229 -13.00 0.97 13.02
CA LEU A 229 -11.77 1.67 12.62
C LEU A 229 -11.98 2.67 11.49
N ILE A 230 -12.82 2.33 10.51
CA ILE A 230 -13.04 3.11 9.28
C ILE A 230 -14.52 3.02 8.90
N PRO A 231 -15.44 3.59 9.70
CA PRO A 231 -16.89 3.42 9.50
C PRO A 231 -17.39 3.64 8.08
N PRO A 232 -16.83 4.59 7.28
CA PRO A 232 -17.25 4.75 5.88
C PRO A 232 -17.06 3.52 5.00
N LEU A 233 -16.25 2.52 5.41
CA LEU A 233 -16.02 1.28 4.66
C LEU A 233 -16.91 0.11 5.13
N ALA A 234 -17.66 0.28 6.21
CA ALA A 234 -18.44 -0.81 6.81
C ALA A 234 -19.50 -1.40 5.86
N ASP A 235 -20.13 -0.55 5.05
CA ASP A 235 -21.24 -0.93 4.17
C ASP A 235 -20.84 -0.97 2.69
N LEU A 236 -19.55 -1.11 2.38
CA LEU A 236 -19.11 -1.23 0.99
C LEU A 236 -19.68 -2.51 0.36
N SER A 237 -20.14 -2.40 -0.89
CA SER A 237 -20.60 -3.56 -1.65
C SER A 237 -19.44 -4.51 -1.96
N GLU A 238 -19.74 -5.80 -2.16
CA GLU A 238 -18.77 -6.81 -2.58
C GLU A 238 -17.97 -6.36 -3.82
N ARG A 239 -18.66 -5.74 -4.79
CA ARG A 239 -18.01 -5.12 -5.94
C ARG A 239 -16.96 -4.10 -5.52
N ALA A 240 -17.28 -3.17 -4.61
CA ALA A 240 -16.34 -2.12 -4.19
C ALA A 240 -15.12 -2.73 -3.48
N LEU A 241 -15.32 -3.74 -2.64
CA LEU A 241 -14.25 -4.48 -1.98
C LEU A 241 -13.36 -5.26 -2.98
N SER A 242 -13.91 -5.69 -4.11
CA SER A 242 -13.18 -6.48 -5.12
C SER A 242 -12.35 -5.64 -6.09
N VAL A 243 -12.62 -4.34 -6.26
CA VAL A 243 -11.91 -3.50 -7.23
C VAL A 243 -10.38 -3.55 -7.06
N PRO A 244 -9.80 -3.50 -5.86
CA PRO A 244 -8.36 -3.59 -5.67
C PRO A 244 -7.70 -4.86 -6.24
N ASP A 245 -8.44 -5.96 -6.38
CA ASP A 245 -7.93 -7.23 -6.93
C ASP A 245 -7.55 -7.12 -8.42
N PHE A 246 -8.20 -6.21 -9.13
CA PHE A 246 -7.96 -5.98 -10.56
C PHE A 246 -6.82 -4.98 -10.84
N THR A 247 -6.13 -4.54 -9.80
CA THR A 247 -4.89 -3.74 -9.92
C THR A 247 -3.66 -4.66 -10.08
N ALA A 248 -2.49 -4.09 -10.43
CA ALA A 248 -1.26 -4.86 -10.56
C ALA A 248 -0.93 -5.66 -9.28
N GLN A 249 -0.54 -6.93 -9.45
CA GLN A 249 -0.28 -7.87 -8.34
C GLN A 249 1.11 -7.67 -7.70
N PRO A 250 1.33 -8.13 -6.44
CA PRO A 250 2.63 -8.19 -5.78
C PRO A 250 3.61 -9.09 -6.53
N GLY A 251 4.91 -8.79 -6.44
CA GLY A 251 5.96 -9.58 -7.09
C GLY A 251 6.38 -9.09 -8.48
N VAL A 252 5.53 -8.34 -9.17
CA VAL A 252 5.92 -7.58 -10.37
C VAL A 252 6.39 -6.22 -9.90
N GLU A 253 7.63 -5.84 -10.19
CA GLU A 253 8.36 -4.63 -9.79
C GLU A 253 7.58 -3.63 -8.89
N ARG A 254 8.12 -3.27 -7.73
CA ARG A 254 7.54 -2.28 -6.81
C ARG A 254 7.30 -0.95 -7.53
N ARG A 255 6.09 -0.73 -8.02
CA ARG A 255 5.69 0.55 -8.60
C ARG A 255 5.08 1.41 -7.50
N PRO A 256 5.66 2.60 -7.17
CA PRO A 256 5.16 3.46 -6.09
C PRO A 256 3.68 3.81 -6.20
N ALA A 257 3.19 4.00 -7.42
CA ALA A 257 1.78 4.32 -7.69
C ALA A 257 0.79 3.18 -7.40
N ARG A 258 1.24 1.96 -7.11
CA ARG A 258 0.37 0.79 -6.91
C ARG A 258 -0.48 0.92 -5.66
N ARG A 259 0.09 1.30 -4.52
CA ARG A 259 -0.65 1.46 -3.26
C ARG A 259 -1.69 2.57 -3.38
N ALA A 260 -1.34 3.72 -3.95
CA ALA A 260 -2.28 4.81 -4.21
C ALA A 260 -3.44 4.37 -5.10
N ILE A 261 -3.19 3.55 -6.15
CA ILE A 261 -4.25 3.02 -7.01
C ILE A 261 -5.16 2.06 -6.24
N ARG A 262 -4.62 1.20 -5.36
CA ARG A 262 -5.41 0.28 -4.55
C ARG A 262 -6.28 1.01 -3.53
N TYR A 263 -5.77 2.08 -2.89
CA TYR A 263 -6.58 2.97 -2.07
C TYR A 263 -7.66 3.67 -2.88
N ALA A 264 -7.32 4.26 -4.03
CA ALA A 264 -8.30 4.88 -4.90
C ALA A 264 -9.39 3.88 -5.35
N ALA A 265 -9.01 2.64 -5.67
CA ALA A 265 -9.93 1.57 -6.04
C ALA A 265 -10.92 1.22 -4.91
N LEU A 266 -10.44 1.12 -3.67
CA LEU A 266 -11.29 0.86 -2.50
C LEU A 266 -12.21 2.06 -2.19
N LEU A 267 -11.67 3.29 -2.30
CA LEU A 267 -12.36 4.50 -1.86
C LEU A 267 -13.21 5.17 -2.97
N ALA A 268 -13.11 4.69 -4.22
CA ALA A 268 -13.77 5.31 -5.37
C ALA A 268 -15.30 5.48 -5.20
N SER A 269 -15.96 4.52 -4.55
CA SER A 269 -17.41 4.57 -4.31
C SER A 269 -17.83 5.59 -3.26
N LEU A 270 -16.92 6.04 -2.41
CA LEU A 270 -17.18 7.05 -1.37
C LEU A 270 -17.15 8.48 -1.92
N GLY A 271 -16.43 8.70 -3.01
CA GLY A 271 -16.14 10.01 -3.55
C GLY A 271 -14.94 10.71 -2.91
N ALA A 272 -14.39 11.74 -3.61
CA ALA A 272 -13.11 12.35 -3.25
C ALA A 272 -13.10 12.94 -1.83
N GLY A 273 -14.15 13.66 -1.42
CA GLY A 273 -14.21 14.28 -0.09
C GLY A 273 -14.24 13.27 1.06
N ARG A 274 -15.01 12.17 0.93
CA ARG A 274 -15.02 11.11 1.94
C ARG A 274 -13.73 10.30 1.92
N ALA A 275 -13.15 10.06 0.73
CA ALA A 275 -11.86 9.41 0.60
C ALA A 275 -10.75 10.20 1.32
N GLU A 276 -10.75 11.53 1.18
CA GLU A 276 -9.85 12.43 1.92
C GLU A 276 -10.03 12.28 3.43
N ALA A 277 -11.27 12.36 3.92
CA ALA A 277 -11.57 12.22 5.35
C ALA A 277 -11.07 10.87 5.92
N VAL A 278 -11.24 9.76 5.19
CA VAL A 278 -10.71 8.44 5.57
C VAL A 278 -9.19 8.46 5.68
N LEU A 279 -8.50 9.01 4.68
CA LEU A 279 -7.03 9.04 4.66
C LEU A 279 -6.44 9.96 5.74
N VAL A 280 -7.09 11.11 6.01
CA VAL A 280 -6.73 12.00 7.12
C VAL A 280 -6.92 11.27 8.45
N GLY A 281 -8.04 10.57 8.65
CA GLY A 281 -8.29 9.75 9.83
C GLY A 281 -7.24 8.66 10.04
N LEU A 282 -6.73 8.06 8.97
CA LEU A 282 -5.64 7.08 8.98
C LEU A 282 -4.23 7.71 9.12
N ARG A 283 -4.12 9.02 9.25
CA ARG A 283 -2.84 9.74 9.32
C ARG A 283 -1.94 9.51 8.09
N ALA A 284 -2.53 9.41 6.92
CA ALA A 284 -1.78 9.35 5.67
C ALA A 284 -1.01 10.65 5.43
N SER A 285 0.10 10.59 4.71
CA SER A 285 0.88 11.77 4.33
C SER A 285 0.09 12.66 3.36
N LYS A 286 0.37 13.96 3.33
CA LYS A 286 -0.25 14.90 2.38
C LYS A 286 -0.10 14.45 0.92
N HIS A 287 1.04 13.84 0.60
CA HIS A 287 1.31 13.31 -0.74
C HIS A 287 0.38 12.11 -1.07
N GLU A 288 0.22 11.17 -0.15
CA GLU A 288 -0.69 10.02 -0.33
C GLU A 288 -2.14 10.48 -0.45
N ILE A 289 -2.58 11.38 0.42
CA ILE A 289 -3.94 11.94 0.39
C ILE A 289 -4.20 12.54 -0.99
N ARG A 290 -3.34 13.45 -1.44
CA ARG A 290 -3.47 14.11 -2.73
C ARG A 290 -3.50 13.11 -3.89
N ALA A 291 -2.55 12.16 -3.94
CA ALA A 291 -2.46 11.18 -5.01
C ALA A 291 -3.72 10.30 -5.12
N VAL A 292 -4.33 9.94 -3.99
CA VAL A 292 -5.55 9.11 -3.98
C VAL A 292 -6.79 9.93 -4.32
N THR A 293 -6.94 11.11 -3.72
CA THR A 293 -8.13 11.96 -3.92
C THR A 293 -8.23 12.51 -5.32
N GLU A 294 -7.10 12.89 -5.95
CA GLU A 294 -7.06 13.28 -7.36
C GLU A 294 -7.52 12.13 -8.29
N LEU A 295 -7.07 10.89 -8.02
CA LEU A 295 -7.51 9.73 -8.80
C LEU A 295 -9.00 9.44 -8.62
N VAL A 296 -9.51 9.53 -7.39
CA VAL A 296 -10.95 9.33 -7.11
C VAL A 296 -11.78 10.42 -7.80
N ALA A 297 -11.38 11.69 -7.69
CA ALA A 297 -12.06 12.81 -8.35
C ALA A 297 -12.06 12.65 -9.88
N ALA A 298 -10.90 12.30 -10.46
CA ALA A 298 -10.79 12.05 -11.89
C ALA A 298 -11.71 10.90 -12.35
N TRP A 299 -11.79 9.83 -11.57
CA TRP A 299 -12.71 8.73 -11.85
C TRP A 299 -14.18 9.17 -11.78
N GLN A 300 -14.57 9.92 -10.75
CA GLN A 300 -15.94 10.42 -10.61
C GLN A 300 -16.35 11.30 -11.79
N SER A 301 -15.46 12.18 -12.23
CA SER A 301 -15.75 13.12 -13.32
C SER A 301 -15.75 12.47 -14.70
N ASN A 302 -14.91 11.45 -14.92
CA ASN A 302 -14.64 10.98 -16.27
C ASN A 302 -15.03 9.50 -16.50
N GLY A 303 -15.10 8.68 -15.44
CA GLY A 303 -15.20 7.22 -15.57
C GLY A 303 -16.41 6.75 -16.38
N ALA A 304 -17.59 7.29 -16.10
CA ALA A 304 -18.83 6.93 -16.81
C ALA A 304 -18.82 7.42 -18.26
N VAL A 305 -18.45 8.69 -18.49
CA VAL A 305 -18.42 9.31 -19.84
C VAL A 305 -17.42 8.57 -20.73
N ILE A 306 -16.22 8.29 -20.23
CA ILE A 306 -15.20 7.53 -20.97
C ILE A 306 -15.70 6.10 -21.24
N GLY A 307 -16.28 5.43 -20.22
CA GLY A 307 -16.78 4.07 -20.36
C GLY A 307 -17.82 3.93 -21.48
N THR A 308 -18.76 4.85 -21.54
CA THR A 308 -19.77 4.90 -22.62
C THR A 308 -19.09 5.15 -23.96
N ALA A 309 -18.28 6.20 -24.08
CA ALA A 309 -17.67 6.59 -25.34
C ALA A 309 -16.77 5.51 -25.98
N ILE A 310 -16.08 4.70 -25.18
CA ILE A 310 -15.23 3.60 -25.71
C ILE A 310 -15.99 2.31 -25.97
N SER A 311 -17.24 2.23 -25.51
CA SER A 311 -18.15 1.11 -25.80
C SER A 311 -18.93 1.33 -27.09
N ASP A 312 -19.07 2.58 -27.56
CA ASP A 312 -19.75 2.94 -28.79
C ASP A 312 -18.93 2.51 -30.02
N ALA A 313 -19.62 2.13 -31.10
CA ALA A 313 -19.02 1.60 -32.32
C ALA A 313 -18.04 2.59 -33.01
N GLY A 314 -18.31 3.90 -32.92
CA GLY A 314 -17.46 4.94 -33.50
C GLY A 314 -16.25 5.30 -32.64
N GLY A 315 -16.28 4.94 -31.35
CA GLY A 315 -15.26 5.32 -30.38
C GLY A 315 -15.15 6.84 -30.15
N PRO A 316 -14.25 7.27 -29.23
CA PRO A 316 -14.08 8.70 -28.93
C PRO A 316 -13.30 9.44 -30.01
N SER A 317 -13.66 10.72 -30.27
CA SER A 317 -12.89 11.63 -31.10
C SER A 317 -11.53 11.98 -30.48
N GLU A 318 -10.57 12.48 -31.27
CA GLU A 318 -9.29 12.96 -30.75
C GLU A 318 -9.47 14.15 -29.78
N ALA A 319 -10.41 15.06 -30.08
CA ALA A 319 -10.74 16.16 -29.17
C ALA A 319 -11.26 15.64 -27.81
N SER A 320 -12.10 14.60 -27.81
CA SER A 320 -12.55 13.97 -26.56
C SER A 320 -11.38 13.39 -25.75
N VAL A 321 -10.45 12.69 -26.42
CA VAL A 321 -9.26 12.14 -25.77
C VAL A 321 -8.40 13.26 -25.17
N ARG A 322 -8.17 14.36 -25.89
CA ARG A 322 -7.43 15.53 -25.38
C ARG A 322 -8.10 16.14 -24.15
N ARG A 323 -9.43 16.35 -24.18
CA ARG A 323 -10.19 16.84 -23.03
C ARG A 323 -10.02 15.95 -21.80
N TRP A 324 -10.09 14.63 -21.96
CA TRP A 324 -9.90 13.69 -20.85
C TRP A 324 -8.48 13.73 -20.30
N VAL A 325 -7.47 13.79 -21.18
CA VAL A 325 -6.07 13.91 -20.75
C VAL A 325 -5.82 15.21 -20.01
N ALA A 326 -6.38 16.32 -20.49
CA ALA A 326 -6.31 17.62 -19.81
C ALA A 326 -6.98 17.58 -18.42
N GLY A 327 -8.17 16.96 -18.34
CA GLY A 327 -8.91 16.83 -17.06
C GLY A 327 -8.27 15.91 -16.04
N VAL A 328 -7.49 14.91 -16.49
CA VAL A 328 -6.78 13.97 -15.63
C VAL A 328 -5.37 14.46 -15.27
N SER A 329 -4.77 15.30 -16.07
CA SER A 329 -3.36 15.71 -16.14
C SER A 329 -2.42 14.69 -16.78
N ARG A 330 -1.32 15.18 -17.41
CA ARG A 330 -0.32 14.35 -18.12
C ARG A 330 0.22 13.21 -17.25
N LEU A 331 0.65 13.52 -16.04
CA LEU A 331 1.31 12.59 -15.14
C LEU A 331 0.34 11.56 -14.54
N ALA A 332 -0.94 11.90 -14.47
CA ALA A 332 -1.95 11.03 -13.87
C ALA A 332 -2.63 10.07 -14.87
N VAL A 333 -2.38 10.20 -16.20
CA VAL A 333 -2.96 9.31 -17.22
C VAL A 333 -2.70 7.83 -16.92
N GLY A 334 -1.46 7.46 -16.59
CA GLY A 334 -1.09 6.09 -16.28
C GLY A 334 -1.83 5.52 -15.04
N PRO A 335 -1.73 6.16 -13.89
CA PRO A 335 -2.47 5.78 -12.68
C PRO A 335 -4.00 5.76 -12.89
N PHE A 336 -4.56 6.79 -13.53
CA PHE A 336 -6.00 6.88 -13.82
C PHE A 336 -6.49 5.72 -14.67
N MET A 337 -5.82 5.41 -15.78
CA MET A 337 -6.23 4.32 -16.67
C MET A 337 -6.10 2.94 -16.00
N ARG A 338 -5.17 2.77 -15.06
CA ARG A 338 -5.08 1.54 -14.24
C ARG A 338 -6.26 1.44 -13.27
N LEU A 339 -6.64 2.55 -12.63
CA LEU A 339 -7.84 2.61 -11.79
C LEU A 339 -9.09 2.30 -12.62
N ALA A 340 -9.28 2.99 -13.75
CA ALA A 340 -10.42 2.80 -14.65
C ALA A 340 -10.51 1.33 -15.14
N ALA A 341 -9.39 0.75 -15.55
CA ALA A 341 -9.36 -0.66 -15.96
C ALA A 341 -9.76 -1.62 -14.82
N ALA A 342 -9.34 -1.35 -13.58
CA ALA A 342 -9.74 -2.13 -12.41
C ALA A 342 -11.23 -1.98 -12.12
N MET A 343 -11.78 -0.76 -12.15
CA MET A 343 -13.20 -0.47 -11.95
C MET A 343 -14.08 -1.22 -12.96
N TRP A 344 -13.76 -1.11 -14.26
CA TRP A 344 -14.49 -1.82 -15.32
C TRP A 344 -14.27 -3.34 -15.29
N SER A 345 -13.15 -3.82 -14.77
CA SER A 345 -12.93 -5.26 -14.59
C SER A 345 -13.80 -5.81 -13.46
N ALA A 346 -13.95 -5.08 -12.36
CA ALA A 346 -14.87 -5.43 -11.29
C ALA A 346 -16.34 -5.39 -11.77
N ASP A 347 -16.71 -4.42 -12.62
CA ASP A 347 -18.04 -4.38 -13.24
C ASP A 347 -18.30 -5.63 -14.08
N ARG A 348 -17.36 -6.04 -14.95
CA ARG A 348 -17.50 -7.29 -15.72
C ARG A 348 -17.60 -8.52 -14.84
N ALA A 349 -16.80 -8.61 -13.79
CA ALA A 349 -16.81 -9.75 -12.86
C ALA A 349 -18.13 -9.87 -12.09
N THR A 350 -18.88 -8.76 -11.97
CA THR A 350 -20.22 -8.71 -11.34
C THR A 350 -21.36 -8.58 -12.36
N ASN A 351 -21.12 -8.94 -13.63
CA ASN A 351 -22.09 -8.90 -14.73
C ASN A 351 -22.71 -7.52 -14.96
N ARG A 352 -21.97 -6.44 -14.68
CA ARG A 352 -22.39 -5.06 -14.99
C ARG A 352 -21.84 -4.65 -16.36
N PRO A 353 -22.53 -3.74 -17.07
CA PRO A 353 -22.02 -3.18 -18.31
C PRO A 353 -20.66 -2.54 -18.12
N ALA A 354 -19.70 -2.90 -18.97
CA ALA A 354 -18.35 -2.33 -18.93
C ALA A 354 -17.67 -2.45 -20.30
N PRO A 355 -16.76 -1.54 -20.65
CA PRO A 355 -16.03 -1.57 -21.91
C PRO A 355 -15.20 -2.84 -22.10
N ALA A 356 -15.09 -3.30 -23.36
CA ALA A 356 -14.23 -4.44 -23.67
C ALA A 356 -12.75 -4.15 -23.32
N PRO A 357 -11.98 -5.14 -22.81
CA PRO A 357 -10.56 -4.95 -22.46
C PRO A 357 -9.70 -4.44 -23.61
N SER A 358 -10.03 -4.79 -24.85
CA SER A 358 -9.35 -4.29 -26.06
C SER A 358 -9.58 -2.79 -26.28
N ALA A 359 -10.81 -2.29 -26.04
CA ALA A 359 -11.15 -0.87 -26.14
C ALA A 359 -10.41 -0.05 -25.05
N VAL A 360 -10.38 -0.56 -23.81
CA VAL A 360 -9.63 0.06 -22.71
C VAL A 360 -8.14 0.18 -23.05
N ARG A 361 -7.53 -0.89 -23.60
CA ARG A 361 -6.12 -0.86 -24.03
C ARG A 361 -5.86 0.12 -25.16
N ARG A 362 -6.77 0.21 -26.16
CA ARG A 362 -6.67 1.21 -27.25
C ARG A 362 -6.72 2.63 -26.70
N LEU A 363 -7.71 2.91 -25.84
CA LEU A 363 -7.81 4.22 -25.21
C LEU A 363 -6.55 4.57 -24.43
N TYR A 364 -6.03 3.64 -23.60
CA TYR A 364 -4.82 3.90 -22.82
C TYR A 364 -3.64 4.32 -23.69
N ARG A 365 -3.41 3.64 -24.83
CA ARG A 365 -2.35 4.00 -25.78
C ARG A 365 -2.58 5.38 -26.37
N ARG A 366 -3.83 5.71 -26.74
CA ARG A 366 -4.18 7.03 -27.28
C ARG A 366 -3.94 8.12 -26.25
N MET A 367 -4.45 7.97 -25.02
CA MET A 367 -4.25 8.94 -23.94
C MET A 367 -2.78 9.16 -23.61
N LEU A 368 -1.96 8.10 -23.62
CA LEU A 368 -0.51 8.23 -23.43
C LEU A 368 0.14 9.00 -24.59
N ALA A 369 -0.21 8.69 -25.84
CA ALA A 369 0.30 9.41 -27.01
C ALA A 369 -0.09 10.90 -26.94
N THR A 370 -1.35 11.19 -26.65
CA THR A 370 -1.87 12.55 -26.48
C THR A 370 -1.15 13.29 -25.35
N SER A 371 -0.93 12.63 -24.20
CA SER A 371 -0.24 13.26 -23.07
C SER A 371 1.22 13.64 -23.36
N LEU A 372 1.85 13.02 -24.35
CA LEU A 372 3.24 13.31 -24.74
C LEU A 372 3.36 14.32 -25.87
N ARG A 373 2.35 14.42 -26.75
CA ARG A 373 2.44 15.14 -28.01
C ARG A 373 1.58 16.39 -28.06
N ASP A 374 0.38 16.35 -27.45
CA ASP A 374 -0.62 17.38 -27.67
C ASP A 374 -0.52 18.50 -26.62
N PRO A 375 -0.88 19.74 -26.98
CA PRO A 375 -0.99 20.86 -26.03
C PRO A 375 -2.28 20.70 -25.21
N ILE A 376 -2.15 20.14 -24.02
CA ILE A 376 -3.28 19.83 -23.12
C ILE A 376 -3.24 20.61 -21.80
N ASP A 377 -2.25 21.47 -21.64
CA ASP A 377 -2.06 22.34 -20.48
C ASP A 377 -1.51 23.72 -20.94
N LEU A 378 -1.52 24.69 -20.04
CA LEU A 378 -1.08 26.05 -20.35
C LEU A 378 0.36 26.13 -20.85
N GLY A 379 1.24 25.25 -20.36
CA GLY A 379 2.63 25.18 -20.80
C GLY A 379 2.79 24.63 -22.24
N GLY A 380 1.74 24.02 -22.79
CA GLY A 380 1.70 23.55 -24.17
C GLY A 380 1.22 24.59 -25.19
N LEU A 381 0.74 25.76 -24.75
CA LEU A 381 0.34 26.84 -25.64
C LEU A 381 1.57 27.49 -26.30
N ALA A 382 1.43 27.94 -27.54
CA ALA A 382 2.47 28.67 -28.25
C ALA A 382 2.63 30.14 -27.81
N VAL A 383 1.84 30.60 -26.86
CA VAL A 383 1.95 31.91 -26.21
C VAL A 383 1.80 31.72 -24.71
N ASP A 384 2.43 32.61 -23.96
CA ASP A 384 2.33 32.64 -22.50
C ASP A 384 1.69 33.96 -21.98
N GLY A 385 1.68 34.14 -20.63
CA GLY A 385 1.12 35.34 -20.03
C GLY A 385 1.91 36.61 -20.36
N ASP A 386 3.19 36.49 -20.65
CA ASP A 386 4.05 37.62 -21.00
C ASP A 386 3.80 38.07 -22.44
N ASP A 387 3.54 37.12 -23.35
CA ASP A 387 3.14 37.42 -24.72
C ASP A 387 1.81 38.18 -24.75
N LEU A 388 0.83 37.76 -23.97
CA LEU A 388 -0.46 38.43 -23.86
C LEU A 388 -0.32 39.83 -23.27
N ARG A 389 0.56 40.03 -22.30
CA ARG A 389 0.84 41.36 -21.72
C ARG A 389 1.50 42.29 -22.75
N ARG A 390 2.44 41.79 -23.55
CA ARG A 390 3.06 42.52 -24.64
C ARG A 390 2.05 42.90 -25.75
N ALA A 391 1.03 42.09 -25.93
CA ALA A 391 -0.09 42.36 -26.82
C ALA A 391 -1.15 43.31 -26.22
N GLY A 392 -0.93 43.90 -25.07
CA GLY A 392 -1.80 44.90 -24.44
C GLY A 392 -2.88 44.37 -23.48
N ILE A 393 -2.85 43.09 -23.14
CA ILE A 393 -3.80 42.52 -22.18
C ILE A 393 -3.26 42.73 -20.75
N PRO A 394 -3.98 43.44 -19.87
CA PRO A 394 -3.49 43.79 -18.54
C PRO A 394 -3.32 42.54 -17.66
N ALA A 395 -2.33 42.60 -16.76
CA ALA A 395 -2.14 41.57 -15.75
C ALA A 395 -3.35 41.52 -14.78
N GLY A 396 -3.76 40.30 -14.41
CA GLY A 396 -4.86 40.10 -13.47
C GLY A 396 -5.62 38.81 -13.69
N PRO A 397 -6.69 38.56 -12.93
CA PRO A 397 -7.52 37.35 -13.05
C PRO A 397 -8.11 37.12 -14.45
N GLY A 398 -8.34 38.19 -15.21
CA GLY A 398 -8.83 38.13 -16.59
C GLY A 398 -7.86 37.45 -17.55
N LEU A 399 -6.55 37.70 -17.39
CA LEU A 399 -5.51 37.09 -18.22
C LEU A 399 -5.50 35.55 -18.07
N GLY A 400 -5.63 35.04 -16.84
CA GLY A 400 -5.73 33.60 -16.57
C GLY A 400 -6.96 32.96 -17.23
N LYS A 401 -8.10 33.65 -17.24
CA LYS A 401 -9.33 33.18 -17.92
C LYS A 401 -9.15 33.13 -19.44
N ILE A 402 -8.49 34.15 -20.01
CA ILE A 402 -8.19 34.16 -21.45
C ILE A 402 -7.29 32.98 -21.81
N LEU A 403 -6.20 32.74 -21.06
CA LEU A 403 -5.32 31.57 -21.30
C LEU A 403 -6.09 30.24 -21.21
N GLN A 404 -6.99 30.09 -20.27
CA GLN A 404 -7.84 28.89 -20.15
C GLN A 404 -8.79 28.75 -21.35
N SER A 405 -9.36 29.83 -21.85
CA SER A 405 -10.23 29.83 -23.03
C SER A 405 -9.43 29.48 -24.31
N LEU A 406 -8.21 30.02 -24.45
CA LEU A 406 -7.30 29.65 -25.53
C LEU A 406 -6.93 28.17 -25.46
N LEU A 407 -6.59 27.65 -24.30
CA LEU A 407 -6.29 26.24 -24.12
C LEU A 407 -7.49 25.37 -24.49
N ALA A 408 -8.69 25.73 -24.09
CA ALA A 408 -9.91 25.01 -24.47
C ALA A 408 -10.09 24.92 -25.99
N ALA A 409 -9.85 26.04 -26.69
CA ALA A 409 -9.93 26.10 -28.18
C ALA A 409 -8.86 25.27 -28.87
N VAL A 410 -7.64 25.20 -28.28
CA VAL A 410 -6.52 24.38 -28.80
C VAL A 410 -6.75 22.90 -28.53
N ILE A 411 -7.34 22.52 -27.39
CA ILE A 411 -7.73 21.14 -27.07
C ILE A 411 -8.74 20.62 -28.12
N GLU A 412 -9.68 21.46 -28.56
CA GLU A 412 -10.61 21.09 -29.63
C GLU A 412 -9.89 20.94 -30.98
N ASP A 413 -9.03 21.89 -31.31
CA ASP A 413 -8.31 21.93 -32.57
C ASP A 413 -6.85 22.39 -32.40
N PRO A 414 -5.88 21.44 -32.31
CA PRO A 414 -4.46 21.77 -32.12
C PRO A 414 -3.85 22.63 -33.24
N ALA A 415 -4.46 22.70 -34.45
CA ALA A 415 -3.98 23.57 -35.51
C ALA A 415 -4.07 25.05 -35.14
N ARG A 416 -4.90 25.39 -34.13
CA ARG A 416 -5.02 26.74 -33.57
C ARG A 416 -3.85 27.15 -32.68
N ASN A 417 -2.97 26.24 -32.32
CA ASN A 417 -1.84 26.53 -31.43
C ASN A 417 -0.70 27.24 -32.19
N THR A 418 -1.00 28.41 -32.73
CA THR A 418 -0.02 29.30 -33.37
C THR A 418 -0.07 30.67 -32.70
N PRO A 419 1.09 31.38 -32.54
CA PRO A 419 1.12 32.70 -31.92
C PRO A 419 0.12 33.68 -32.52
N ASP A 420 0.06 33.73 -33.85
CA ASP A 420 -0.82 34.65 -34.56
C ASP A 420 -2.31 34.41 -34.31
N TRP A 421 -2.73 33.14 -34.24
CA TRP A 421 -4.12 32.84 -33.98
C TRP A 421 -4.45 33.11 -32.50
N LEU A 422 -3.58 32.70 -31.57
CA LEU A 422 -3.78 32.84 -30.14
C LEU A 422 -3.82 34.33 -29.73
N LEU A 423 -2.95 35.17 -30.26
CA LEU A 423 -2.97 36.61 -29.93
C LEU A 423 -4.21 37.32 -30.50
N ARG A 424 -4.66 36.98 -31.69
CA ARG A 424 -5.92 37.52 -32.24
C ARG A 424 -7.13 37.12 -31.40
N GLU A 425 -7.21 35.85 -31.03
CA GLU A 425 -8.32 35.35 -30.23
C GLU A 425 -8.29 35.92 -28.81
N ALA A 426 -7.09 36.08 -28.22
CA ALA A 426 -6.93 36.73 -26.91
C ALA A 426 -7.42 38.19 -26.92
N ALA A 427 -7.10 38.96 -27.98
CA ALA A 427 -7.59 40.32 -28.12
C ALA A 427 -9.12 40.37 -28.28
N ARG A 428 -9.71 39.44 -29.03
CA ARG A 428 -11.17 39.31 -29.18
C ARG A 428 -11.82 39.05 -27.78
N LEU A 429 -11.33 38.04 -27.04
CA LEU A 429 -11.84 37.68 -25.70
C LEU A 429 -11.68 38.82 -24.68
N HIS A 430 -10.62 39.62 -24.81
CA HIS A 430 -10.41 40.79 -23.96
C HIS A 430 -11.40 41.89 -24.28
N GLY A 431 -11.66 42.17 -25.57
CA GLY A 431 -12.64 43.15 -26.02
C GLY A 431 -14.08 42.82 -25.61
N ASP A 432 -14.45 41.54 -25.72
CA ASP A 432 -15.78 41.04 -25.28
C ASP A 432 -15.99 41.08 -23.74
N ALA A 433 -14.89 41.07 -22.95
CA ALA A 433 -14.93 41.12 -21.50
C ALA A 433 -14.94 42.58 -20.90
N THR A 434 -14.72 43.59 -21.73
CA THR A 434 -14.74 44.99 -21.31
C THR A 434 -16.12 45.56 -21.63
N PRO A 435 -16.98 45.90 -20.62
CA PRO A 435 -18.27 46.52 -20.90
C PRO A 435 -18.04 47.86 -21.56
N ARG A 436 -18.77 48.15 -22.65
CA ARG A 436 -18.83 49.46 -23.30
C ARG A 436 -19.45 50.51 -22.37
#